data_51f93d846738d513ba1c5326b2bf5df9
#
_entry.id   51f93d846738d513ba1c5326b2bf5df9
#
_cell.length_a   1.000
_cell.length_b   1.000
_cell.length_c   1.000
_cell.angle_alpha   90.00
_cell.angle_beta   90.00
_cell.angle_gamma   90.00
#
_symmetry.space_group_name_H-M   'P 1'
#
loop_
_entity.id
_entity.type
_entity.pdbx_description
1 polymer ?
#
loop_
_entity_poly.entity_id
_entity_poly.type
_entity_poly.pdbx_seq_one_letter_code
_entity_poly.pdbx_strand_id
1 'polypeptide(L)' 'MIRIPTHRTPTHPGEMLLEEFLKPMGITQKELSAAINVPYQRINEIINQKRGITPATALRLAKYFGVSEDFWLNIQLR' A
#
# COMPACT_ATOMS: atom_id res chain seq x y z
N MET A 1 9.84 -13.69 5.91
CA MET A 1 10.91 -12.81 5.58
C MET A 1 10.73 -12.24 4.22
N ILE A 2 11.19 -11.13 4.05
CA ILE A 2 11.06 -10.49 2.84
C ILE A 2 12.17 -10.83 1.93
N ARG A 3 11.81 -11.23 0.79
CA ARG A 3 12.75 -11.46 -0.21
C ARG A 3 13.15 -10.15 -0.82
N ILE A 4 14.39 -9.83 -0.77
CA ILE A 4 14.87 -8.58 -1.23
C ILE A 4 15.25 -8.67 -2.69
N PRO A 5 14.69 -7.85 -3.54
CA PRO A 5 15.15 -7.83 -4.92
C PRO A 5 16.59 -7.41 -4.96
N THR A 6 17.35 -8.06 -5.78
CA THR A 6 18.77 -7.79 -5.81
C THR A 6 19.12 -6.45 -6.38
N HIS A 7 18.23 -5.86 -7.15
CA HIS A 7 18.59 -4.65 -7.89
C HIS A 7 17.60 -3.54 -7.78
N ARG A 8 16.55 -3.70 -6.98
CA ARG A 8 15.63 -2.61 -6.78
C ARG A 8 14.74 -2.84 -5.58
N THR A 9 14.29 -1.75 -5.02
CA THR A 9 13.28 -1.78 -3.98
C THR A 9 12.02 -1.17 -4.56
N PRO A 10 10.87 -1.44 -3.96
CA PRO A 10 9.65 -0.78 -4.41
C PRO A 10 9.83 0.72 -4.34
N THR A 11 9.53 1.39 -5.42
CA THR A 11 9.67 2.83 -5.48
C THR A 11 8.33 3.53 -5.37
N HIS A 12 7.25 2.77 -5.34
CA HIS A 12 5.92 3.34 -5.24
C HIS A 12 5.13 2.57 -4.19
N PRO A 13 4.41 3.29 -3.31
CA PRO A 13 3.63 2.61 -2.28
C PRO A 13 2.58 1.66 -2.84
N GLY A 14 2.11 1.91 -4.05
CA GLY A 14 1.16 0.99 -4.69
C GLY A 14 1.77 -0.36 -4.95
N GLU A 15 3.02 -0.40 -5.38
CA GLU A 15 3.71 -1.65 -5.62
C GLU A 15 3.90 -2.39 -4.31
N MET A 16 4.31 -1.69 -3.26
CA MET A 16 4.48 -2.29 -1.95
C MET A 16 3.16 -2.86 -1.44
N LEU A 17 2.09 -2.09 -1.57
CA LEU A 17 0.78 -2.52 -1.11
C LEU A 17 0.35 -3.81 -1.79
N LEU A 18 0.49 -3.87 -3.10
CA LEU A 18 0.06 -5.04 -3.84
C LEU A 18 0.94 -6.26 -3.57
N GLU A 19 2.24 -6.10 -3.71
CA GLU A 19 3.16 -7.24 -3.69
C GLU A 19 3.44 -7.76 -2.29
N GLU A 20 3.48 -6.88 -1.31
CA GLU A 20 3.89 -7.29 0.02
C GLU A 20 2.74 -7.45 1.00
N PHE A 21 1.56 -6.95 0.67
CA PHE A 21 0.42 -7.03 1.57
C PHE A 21 -0.77 -7.74 0.96
N LEU A 22 -1.30 -7.22 -0.15
CA LEU A 22 -2.53 -7.79 -0.68
C LEU A 22 -2.34 -9.21 -1.19
N LYS A 23 -1.32 -9.44 -2.00
CA LYS A 23 -1.08 -10.78 -2.53
C LYS A 23 -0.74 -11.80 -1.45
N PRO A 24 0.22 -11.53 -0.57
CA PRO A 24 0.55 -12.50 0.47
C PRO A 24 -0.60 -12.78 1.42
N MET A 25 -1.43 -11.78 1.69
CA MET A 25 -2.53 -11.92 2.64
C MET A 25 -3.82 -12.39 1.99
N GLY A 26 -3.83 -12.48 0.66
CA GLY A 26 -5.03 -12.93 -0.04
C GLY A 26 -6.19 -11.96 0.05
N ILE A 27 -5.89 -10.66 0.11
CA ILE A 27 -6.90 -9.63 0.24
C ILE A 27 -7.10 -8.95 -1.11
N THR A 28 -8.36 -8.81 -1.51
CA THR A 28 -8.65 -8.12 -2.76
C THR A 28 -8.69 -6.61 -2.53
N GLN A 29 -8.59 -5.86 -3.63
CA GLN A 29 -8.68 -4.41 -3.54
C GLN A 29 -10.03 -3.97 -3.00
N LYS A 30 -11.09 -4.69 -3.35
CA LYS A 30 -12.41 -4.36 -2.84
C LYS A 30 -12.51 -4.60 -1.34
N GLU A 31 -11.92 -5.69 -0.87
CA GLU A 31 -11.92 -5.96 0.55
C GLU A 31 -11.16 -4.88 1.31
N LEU A 32 -10.03 -4.47 0.79
CA LEU A 32 -9.27 -3.42 1.43
C LEU A 32 -10.05 -2.11 1.44
N SER A 33 -10.66 -1.78 0.31
CA SER A 33 -11.46 -0.56 0.20
C SER A 33 -12.53 -0.51 1.29
N ALA A 34 -13.23 -1.60 1.48
CA ALA A 34 -14.28 -1.65 2.50
C ALA A 34 -13.69 -1.58 3.90
N ALA A 35 -12.57 -2.24 4.12
CA ALA A 35 -11.97 -2.33 5.44
C ALA A 35 -11.45 -0.98 5.94
N ILE A 36 -10.85 -0.20 5.06
CA ILE A 36 -10.27 1.08 5.47
C ILE A 36 -11.13 2.27 5.05
N ASN A 37 -12.27 2.00 4.45
CA ASN A 37 -13.22 3.03 4.08
C ASN A 37 -12.63 4.07 3.12
N VAL A 38 -11.95 3.57 2.10
CA VAL A 38 -11.40 4.39 1.03
C VAL A 38 -12.00 3.88 -0.27
N PRO A 39 -12.43 4.75 -1.17
CA PRO A 39 -13.07 4.30 -2.41
C PRO A 39 -12.21 3.32 -3.19
N TYR A 40 -12.85 2.31 -3.74
CA TYR A 40 -12.15 1.30 -4.52
C TYR A 40 -11.32 1.93 -5.64
N GLN A 41 -11.87 2.93 -6.30
CA GLN A 41 -11.16 3.58 -7.39
C GLN A 41 -9.84 4.17 -6.91
N ARG A 42 -9.83 4.74 -5.70
CA ARG A 42 -8.59 5.30 -5.16
C ARG A 42 -7.56 4.21 -4.89
N ILE A 43 -8.01 3.09 -4.32
CA ILE A 43 -7.10 1.96 -4.09
C ILE A 43 -6.53 1.47 -5.40
N ASN A 44 -7.38 1.33 -6.40
CA ASN A 44 -6.95 0.87 -7.72
C ASN A 44 -5.92 1.81 -8.35
N GLU A 45 -6.14 3.12 -8.21
CA GLU A 45 -5.22 4.10 -8.76
C GLU A 45 -3.87 4.06 -8.05
N ILE A 46 -3.88 3.85 -6.75
CA ILE A 46 -2.63 3.75 -6.00
C ILE A 46 -1.85 2.51 -6.45
N ILE A 47 -2.53 1.39 -6.57
CA ILE A 47 -1.89 0.14 -6.96
C ILE A 47 -1.33 0.23 -8.38
N ASN A 48 -2.03 0.91 -9.26
CA ASN A 48 -1.56 1.10 -10.62
C ASN A 48 -0.58 2.25 -10.75
N GLN A 49 -0.17 2.81 -9.62
CA GLN A 49 0.87 3.84 -9.55
C GLN A 49 0.47 5.13 -10.26
N LYS A 50 -0.82 5.40 -10.31
CA LYS A 50 -1.33 6.61 -10.92
C LYS A 50 -1.52 7.73 -9.92
N ARG A 51 -1.45 7.41 -8.64
CA ARG A 51 -1.53 8.42 -7.59
C ARG A 51 -0.76 7.92 -6.38
N GLY A 52 -0.25 8.85 -5.60
CA GLY A 52 0.46 8.52 -4.38
C GLY A 52 -0.50 8.33 -3.22
N ILE A 53 0.06 8.11 -2.06
CA ILE A 53 -0.69 7.93 -0.84
C ILE A 53 -0.66 9.23 -0.06
N THR A 54 -1.84 9.72 0.32
CA THR A 54 -1.94 10.91 1.18
C THR A 54 -1.74 10.48 2.62
N PRO A 55 -1.42 11.44 3.51
CA PRO A 55 -1.29 11.11 4.93
C PRO A 55 -2.53 10.44 5.50
N ALA A 56 -3.72 10.86 5.08
CA ALA A 56 -4.95 10.25 5.57
C ALA A 56 -5.04 8.78 5.18
N THR A 57 -4.70 8.47 3.94
CA THR A 57 -4.73 7.08 3.49
C THR A 57 -3.62 6.28 4.16
N ALA A 58 -2.44 6.88 4.35
CA ALA A 58 -1.35 6.21 5.02
C ALA A 58 -1.74 5.81 6.45
N LEU A 59 -2.44 6.69 7.15
CA LEU A 59 -2.89 6.39 8.50
C LEU A 59 -3.86 5.21 8.51
N ARG A 60 -4.78 5.19 7.56
CA ARG A 60 -5.74 4.08 7.49
C ARG A 60 -5.08 2.76 7.18
N LEU A 61 -4.12 2.77 6.26
CA LEU A 61 -3.36 1.56 5.94
C LEU A 61 -2.53 1.12 7.12
N ALA A 62 -1.91 2.06 7.82
CA ALA A 62 -1.09 1.75 8.97
C ALA A 62 -1.90 1.04 10.04
N LYS A 63 -3.10 1.54 10.31
CA LYS A 63 -3.94 0.94 11.33
C LYS A 63 -4.42 -0.45 10.93
N TYR A 64 -4.75 -0.60 9.66
CA TYR A 64 -5.27 -1.88 9.19
C TYR A 64 -4.20 -2.96 9.18
N PHE A 65 -3.01 -2.62 8.71
CA PHE A 65 -1.92 -3.59 8.60
C PHE A 65 -1.01 -3.65 9.81
N GLY A 66 -1.17 -2.73 10.75
CA GLY A 66 -0.35 -2.75 11.96
C GLY A 66 1.07 -2.26 11.75
N VAL A 67 1.28 -1.38 10.77
CA VAL A 67 2.58 -0.77 10.55
C VAL A 67 2.46 0.73 10.76
N SER A 68 3.58 1.39 10.92
CA SER A 68 3.59 2.83 11.13
C SER A 68 3.16 3.57 9.88
N GLU A 69 2.49 4.71 10.05
CA GLU A 69 2.11 5.50 8.89
C GLU A 69 3.34 6.03 8.16
N ASP A 70 4.44 6.22 8.86
CA ASP A 70 5.68 6.66 8.24
C ASP A 70 6.20 5.64 7.24
N PHE A 71 5.89 4.38 7.46
CA PHE A 71 6.29 3.32 6.56
C PHE A 71 5.83 3.63 5.13
N TRP A 72 4.56 3.99 4.98
CA TRP A 72 4.00 4.26 3.67
C TRP A 72 4.51 5.56 3.08
N LEU A 73 4.61 6.58 3.90
CA LEU A 73 5.05 7.89 3.44
C LEU A 73 6.53 7.85 3.05
N ASN A 74 7.33 7.11 3.78
CA ASN A 74 8.75 7.00 3.48
C ASN A 74 9.01 6.29 2.15
N ILE A 75 8.21 5.30 1.83
CA ILE A 75 8.34 4.64 0.54
C ILE A 75 8.09 5.65 -0.58
N GLN A 76 7.08 6.49 -0.39
CA GLN A 76 6.71 7.46 -1.40
C GLN A 76 7.79 8.51 -1.61
N LEU A 77 8.55 8.81 -0.57
CA LEU A 77 9.59 9.82 -0.66
C LEU A 77 10.85 9.34 -1.35
N ARG A 78 10.98 8.05 -1.53
CA ARG A 78 12.14 7.53 -2.23
C ARG A 78 11.99 7.70 -3.73
#